data_ec4a69b4bdc6163243c04efe58312fdb
#
_entry.id   ec4a69b4bdc6163243c04efe58312fdb
#
_cell.length_a   1.000
_cell.length_b   1.000
_cell.length_c   1.000
_cell.angle_alpha   90.00
_cell.angle_beta   90.00
_cell.angle_gamma   90.00
#
_symmetry.space_group_name_H-M   'P 1'
#
loop_
_entity.id
_entity.type
_entity.pdbx_description
1 polymer ?
#
loop_
_entity_poly.entity_id
_entity_poly.type
_entity_poly.pdbx_seq_one_letter_code
_entity_poly.pdbx_strand_id
1 'polypeptide(L)'
;MTPRLPDEATLREALAAHKDASVAEDLLTIFFEQTATSRARGREFIDRLGSRPEDRDAPVSLATRDAHLSAIETWGIPDSTRFNRLAGITQPTLVANGDNDIMVPTENTYLLADHLPSARLSIYPDAGHGFLFQYPVEFGTEVNAFLGQ
;
A
#
# COMPACT_ATOMS: atom_id res chain seq x y z
N MET A 1 -8.93 -16.26 10.55
CA MET A 1 -7.85 -15.29 10.87
C MET A 1 -8.38 -13.89 10.64
N THR A 2 -8.03 -12.91 11.44
CA THR A 2 -8.53 -11.53 11.29
C THR A 2 -7.48 -10.71 10.53
N PRO A 3 -7.87 -9.84 9.59
CA PRO A 3 -6.93 -8.91 8.95
C PRO A 3 -6.22 -8.07 10.01
N ARG A 4 -4.95 -7.79 9.75
CA ARG A 4 -4.13 -6.99 10.64
C ARG A 4 -4.22 -5.51 10.25
N LEU A 5 -4.47 -4.64 11.21
CA LEU A 5 -4.32 -3.20 11.03
C LEU A 5 -2.85 -2.80 11.23
N PRO A 6 -2.42 -1.66 10.65
CA PRO A 6 -1.17 -1.04 11.05
C PRO A 6 -1.18 -0.76 12.55
N ASP A 7 -0.01 -0.68 13.15
CA ASP A 7 0.09 -0.31 14.56
C ASP A 7 -0.30 1.16 14.81
N GLU A 8 -0.58 1.50 16.06
CA GLU A 8 -1.07 2.82 16.43
C GLU A 8 -0.07 3.95 16.10
N ALA A 9 1.23 3.67 16.18
CA ALA A 9 2.27 4.65 15.86
C ALA A 9 2.28 4.95 14.36
N THR A 10 2.23 3.92 13.51
CA THR A 10 2.12 4.04 12.05
C THR A 10 0.88 4.81 11.63
N LEU A 11 -0.28 4.52 12.25
CA LEU A 11 -1.52 5.27 11.99
C LEU A 11 -1.39 6.75 12.38
N ARG A 12 -0.79 7.05 13.54
CA ARG A 12 -0.55 8.44 13.97
C ARG A 12 0.37 9.18 13.02
N GLU A 13 1.43 8.54 12.54
CA GLU A 13 2.39 9.12 11.61
C GLU A 13 1.74 9.39 10.25
N ALA A 14 0.99 8.43 9.71
CA ALA A 14 0.21 8.61 8.49
C ALA A 14 -0.79 9.76 8.60
N LEU A 15 -1.39 9.99 9.78
CA LEU A 15 -2.29 11.09 10.07
C LEU A 15 -1.58 12.43 10.23
N ALA A 16 -0.39 12.44 10.80
CA ALA A 16 0.41 13.64 11.02
C ALA A 16 0.97 14.21 9.71
N ALA A 17 1.25 13.35 8.73
CA ALA A 17 1.81 13.68 7.41
C ALA A 17 1.03 14.76 6.62
N HIS A 18 -0.12 15.20 7.11
CA HIS A 18 -0.96 16.20 6.46
C HIS A 18 -0.78 17.63 7.03
N LYS A 19 0.17 17.85 7.93
CA LYS A 19 0.21 19.13 8.66
C LYS A 19 1.27 20.13 8.23
N ASP A 20 2.41 19.73 7.66
CA ASP A 20 3.48 20.68 7.30
C ASP A 20 4.51 20.10 6.30
N ALA A 21 5.56 20.89 5.99
CA ALA A 21 6.60 20.65 5.00
C ALA A 21 7.44 19.36 5.15
N SER A 22 7.08 18.48 6.06
CA SER A 22 7.69 17.16 6.30
C SER A 22 7.08 16.03 5.45
N VAL A 23 6.11 16.32 4.59
CA VAL A 23 5.38 15.31 3.80
C VAL A 23 6.32 14.34 3.07
N ALA A 24 7.47 14.80 2.61
CA ALA A 24 8.45 13.94 1.94
C ALA A 24 9.08 12.92 2.91
N GLU A 25 9.49 13.33 4.11
CA GLU A 25 10.06 12.41 5.11
C GLU A 25 9.00 11.47 5.69
N ASP A 26 7.77 11.94 5.88
CA ASP A 26 6.67 11.11 6.32
C ASP A 26 6.36 10.02 5.27
N LEU A 27 6.31 10.38 3.97
CA LEU A 27 6.18 9.40 2.89
C LEU A 27 7.33 8.39 2.87
N LEU A 28 8.57 8.84 3.09
CA LEU A 28 9.72 7.95 3.17
C LEU A 28 9.62 6.99 4.35
N THR A 29 9.05 7.43 5.47
CA THR A 29 8.94 6.61 6.68
C THR A 29 7.84 5.56 6.55
N ILE A 30 6.67 5.93 6.03
CA ILE A 30 5.50 5.03 6.00
C ILE A 30 5.41 4.16 4.73
N PHE A 31 6.07 4.57 3.63
CA PHE A 31 5.97 3.87 2.33
C PHE A 31 7.19 3.01 2.01
N PHE A 32 8.35 3.33 2.58
CA PHE A 32 9.61 2.69 2.23
C PHE A 32 10.29 2.08 3.47
N GLU A 33 11.03 0.99 3.24
CA GLU A 33 11.87 0.42 4.29
C GLU A 33 12.94 1.39 4.75
N GLN A 34 13.37 1.27 6.01
CA GLN A 34 14.41 2.13 6.57
C GLN A 34 15.83 1.66 6.20
N THR A 35 15.97 0.85 5.16
CA THR A 35 17.25 0.47 4.57
C THR A 35 17.79 1.57 3.66
N ALA A 36 19.09 1.56 3.43
CA ALA A 36 19.71 2.53 2.54
C ALA A 36 19.17 2.44 1.10
N THR A 37 18.92 1.20 0.63
CA THR A 37 18.41 0.92 -0.72
C THR A 37 16.99 1.43 -0.88
N SER A 38 16.08 1.02 0.00
CA SER A 38 14.67 1.40 -0.08
C SER A 38 14.49 2.92 0.06
N ARG A 39 15.17 3.56 1.02
CA ARG A 39 15.13 5.02 1.16
C ARG A 39 15.71 5.77 -0.05
N ALA A 40 16.72 5.25 -0.71
CA ALA A 40 17.24 5.85 -1.94
C ALA A 40 16.16 5.84 -3.05
N ARG A 41 15.49 4.70 -3.26
CA ARG A 41 14.35 4.59 -4.18
C ARG A 41 13.18 5.50 -3.81
N GLY A 42 12.91 5.63 -2.52
CA GLY A 42 11.91 6.55 -2.00
C GLY A 42 12.22 8.00 -2.36
N ARG A 43 13.46 8.45 -2.23
CA ARG A 43 13.87 9.81 -2.65
C ARG A 43 13.70 10.01 -4.16
N GLU A 44 14.10 9.04 -4.98
CA GLU A 44 13.85 9.09 -6.43
C GLU A 44 12.35 9.23 -6.76
N PHE A 45 11.49 8.57 -6.00
CA PHE A 45 10.04 8.71 -6.12
C PHE A 45 9.56 10.12 -5.75
N ILE A 46 10.03 10.68 -4.61
CA ILE A 46 9.69 12.05 -4.17
C ILE A 46 10.13 13.07 -5.24
N ASP A 47 11.35 12.93 -5.79
CA ASP A 47 11.85 13.80 -6.85
C ASP A 47 10.96 13.74 -8.09
N ARG A 48 10.49 12.56 -8.49
CA ARG A 48 9.53 12.40 -9.61
C ARG A 48 8.19 13.07 -9.31
N LEU A 49 7.66 12.97 -8.09
CA LEU A 49 6.43 13.67 -7.70
C LEU A 49 6.56 15.18 -7.83
N GLY A 50 7.74 15.73 -7.52
CA GLY A 50 8.04 17.16 -7.64
C GLY A 50 8.30 17.64 -9.07
N SER A 51 8.56 16.73 -10.03
CA SER A 51 9.01 17.09 -11.38
C SER A 51 7.94 17.75 -12.26
N ARG A 52 6.65 17.55 -11.95
CA ARG A 52 5.52 18.17 -12.67
C ARG A 52 4.90 19.29 -11.82
N PRO A 53 5.22 20.57 -12.07
CA PRO A 53 4.66 21.69 -11.32
C PRO A 53 3.24 22.09 -11.79
N GLU A 54 2.88 21.78 -13.04
CA GLU A 54 1.61 22.15 -13.67
C GLU A 54 0.57 21.05 -13.53
N ASP A 55 -0.72 21.41 -13.56
CA ASP A 55 -1.88 20.52 -13.50
C ASP A 55 -1.79 19.49 -12.32
N ARG A 56 -1.39 19.98 -11.17
CA ARG A 56 -1.34 19.14 -9.96
C ARG A 56 -2.72 18.99 -9.38
N ASP A 57 -3.01 17.78 -8.87
CA ASP A 57 -4.24 17.51 -8.14
C ASP A 57 -4.34 18.41 -6.90
N ALA A 58 -5.57 18.75 -6.53
CA ALA A 58 -5.83 19.46 -5.28
C ALA A 58 -5.40 18.60 -4.08
N PRO A 59 -4.91 19.22 -3.00
CA PRO A 59 -4.63 18.49 -1.76
C PRO A 59 -5.88 17.75 -1.24
N VAL A 60 -5.65 16.60 -0.63
CA VAL A 60 -6.74 15.83 0.00
C VAL A 60 -7.41 16.67 1.08
N SER A 61 -8.74 16.81 1.02
CA SER A 61 -9.51 17.55 2.02
C SER A 61 -9.56 16.79 3.35
N LEU A 62 -9.77 17.52 4.46
CA LEU A 62 -9.99 16.90 5.77
C LEU A 62 -11.19 15.95 5.76
N ALA A 63 -12.26 16.31 5.04
CA ALA A 63 -13.43 15.44 4.90
C ALA A 63 -13.10 14.11 4.19
N THR A 64 -12.27 14.15 3.14
CA THR A 64 -11.81 12.95 2.45
C THR A 64 -10.93 12.09 3.37
N ARG A 65 -9.98 12.72 4.08
CA ARG A 65 -9.14 12.03 5.07
C ARG A 65 -9.99 11.32 6.12
N ASP A 66 -10.96 12.03 6.71
CA ASP A 66 -11.79 11.49 7.78
C ASP A 66 -12.70 10.35 7.28
N ALA A 67 -13.18 10.42 6.03
CA ALA A 67 -13.91 9.33 5.39
C ALA A 67 -13.02 8.08 5.18
N HIS A 68 -11.77 8.26 4.75
CA HIS A 68 -10.82 7.15 4.61
C HIS A 68 -10.52 6.49 5.96
N LEU A 69 -10.29 7.29 7.01
CA LEU A 69 -10.05 6.77 8.36
C LEU A 69 -11.23 5.95 8.86
N SER A 70 -12.45 6.49 8.75
CA SER A 70 -13.67 5.78 9.15
C SER A 70 -13.83 4.45 8.39
N ALA A 71 -13.47 4.41 7.11
CA ALA A 71 -13.47 3.18 6.31
C ALA A 71 -12.44 2.17 6.82
N ILE A 72 -11.22 2.61 7.16
CA ILE A 72 -10.15 1.77 7.72
C ILE A 72 -10.54 1.21 9.08
N GLU A 73 -11.08 2.05 9.98
CA GLU A 73 -11.57 1.63 11.30
C GLU A 73 -12.68 0.59 11.17
N THR A 74 -13.66 0.84 10.28
CA THR A 74 -14.74 -0.10 10.00
C THR A 74 -14.22 -1.42 9.44
N TRP A 75 -13.23 -1.35 8.54
CA TRP A 75 -12.58 -2.55 8.00
C TRP A 75 -11.83 -3.32 9.07
N GLY A 76 -11.26 -2.65 10.07
CA GLY A 76 -10.55 -3.27 11.19
C GLY A 76 -11.44 -4.03 12.17
N ILE A 77 -12.77 -3.80 12.17
CA ILE A 77 -13.70 -4.53 13.08
C ILE A 77 -13.64 -6.03 12.74
N PRO A 78 -13.37 -6.91 13.73
CA PRO A 78 -13.32 -8.34 13.51
C PRO A 78 -14.62 -8.90 12.92
N ASP A 79 -14.51 -9.60 11.80
CA ASP A 79 -15.63 -10.28 11.13
C ASP A 79 -15.14 -11.65 10.63
N SER A 80 -15.65 -12.71 11.23
CA SER A 80 -15.29 -14.09 10.87
C SER A 80 -15.77 -14.50 9.48
N THR A 81 -16.71 -13.77 8.88
CA THR A 81 -17.29 -14.06 7.56
C THR A 81 -16.67 -13.25 6.44
N ARG A 82 -15.80 -12.30 6.77
CA ARG A 82 -15.23 -11.32 5.83
C ARG A 82 -14.63 -11.94 4.57
N PHE A 83 -13.93 -13.05 4.72
CA PHE A 83 -13.27 -13.72 3.61
C PHE A 83 -14.21 -14.58 2.76
N ASN A 84 -15.43 -14.89 3.24
CA ASN A 84 -16.37 -15.77 2.52
C ASN A 84 -16.70 -15.23 1.11
N ARG A 85 -16.78 -13.90 0.97
CA ARG A 85 -17.05 -13.26 -0.32
C ARG A 85 -15.90 -13.39 -1.32
N LEU A 86 -14.66 -13.61 -0.87
CA LEU A 86 -13.50 -13.76 -1.75
C LEU A 86 -13.60 -15.00 -2.62
N ALA A 87 -14.24 -16.07 -2.12
CA ALA A 87 -14.49 -17.26 -2.89
C ALA A 87 -15.37 -17.03 -4.15
N GLY A 88 -16.14 -15.94 -4.18
CA GLY A 88 -16.93 -15.54 -5.34
C GLY A 88 -16.14 -14.74 -6.39
N ILE A 89 -14.90 -14.35 -6.11
CA ILE A 89 -14.03 -13.64 -7.07
C ILE A 89 -13.27 -14.71 -7.86
N THR A 90 -13.85 -15.14 -8.98
CA THR A 90 -13.31 -16.24 -9.80
C THR A 90 -12.33 -15.76 -10.88
N GLN A 91 -12.23 -14.45 -11.09
CA GLN A 91 -11.30 -13.87 -12.03
C GLN A 91 -9.86 -14.09 -11.56
N PRO A 92 -8.90 -14.29 -12.49
CA PRO A 92 -7.49 -14.23 -12.13
C PRO A 92 -7.17 -12.92 -11.41
N THR A 93 -6.50 -13.00 -10.25
CA THR A 93 -6.22 -11.86 -9.39
C THR A 93 -4.74 -11.83 -9.04
N LEU A 94 -4.04 -10.76 -9.40
CA LEU A 94 -2.69 -10.49 -8.93
C LEU A 94 -2.76 -9.81 -7.56
N VAL A 95 -2.15 -10.42 -6.54
CA VAL A 95 -2.05 -9.90 -5.18
C VAL A 95 -0.59 -9.59 -4.92
N ALA A 96 -0.25 -8.30 -4.78
CA ALA A 96 1.14 -7.88 -4.65
C ALA A 96 1.35 -6.94 -3.45
N ASN A 97 2.51 -7.02 -2.81
CA ASN A 97 2.91 -6.12 -1.72
C ASN A 97 4.42 -6.12 -1.52
N GLY A 98 4.94 -5.18 -0.71
CA GLY A 98 6.27 -5.25 -0.13
C GLY A 98 6.35 -6.32 0.96
N ASP A 99 7.54 -6.83 1.24
CA ASP A 99 7.77 -7.88 2.24
C ASP A 99 7.63 -7.38 3.69
N ASN A 100 7.63 -6.07 3.90
CA ASN A 100 7.48 -5.44 5.21
C ASN A 100 6.61 -4.17 5.14
N ASP A 101 5.39 -4.29 4.62
CA ASP A 101 4.43 -3.19 4.59
C ASP A 101 3.85 -2.95 6.00
N ILE A 102 4.20 -1.80 6.58
CA ILE A 102 3.68 -1.38 7.89
C ILE A 102 2.32 -0.68 7.82
N MET A 103 1.94 -0.17 6.64
CA MET A 103 0.64 0.50 6.42
C MET A 103 -0.48 -0.52 6.19
N VAL A 104 -0.24 -1.49 5.33
CA VAL A 104 -1.13 -2.63 5.10
C VAL A 104 -0.32 -3.91 5.31
N PRO A 105 -0.24 -4.40 6.56
CA PRO A 105 0.66 -5.49 6.91
C PRO A 105 0.66 -6.63 5.90
N THR A 106 1.85 -7.07 5.49
CA THR A 106 2.06 -8.05 4.40
C THR A 106 1.33 -9.36 4.64
N GLU A 107 1.05 -9.70 5.91
CA GLU A 107 0.23 -10.86 6.28
C GLU A 107 -1.18 -10.82 5.66
N ASN A 108 -1.75 -9.62 5.45
CA ASN A 108 -3.05 -9.48 4.79
C ASN A 108 -2.99 -9.89 3.32
N THR A 109 -1.84 -9.69 2.66
CA THR A 109 -1.59 -10.10 1.28
C THR A 109 -1.60 -11.62 1.14
N TYR A 110 -0.96 -12.33 2.08
CA TYR A 110 -1.01 -13.79 2.14
C TYR A 110 -2.44 -14.29 2.39
N LEU A 111 -3.17 -13.65 3.33
CA LEU A 111 -4.57 -14.00 3.60
C LEU A 111 -5.47 -13.81 2.37
N LEU A 112 -5.27 -12.74 1.60
CA LEU A 112 -6.01 -12.52 0.35
C LEU A 112 -5.71 -13.63 -0.67
N ALA A 113 -4.43 -13.96 -0.86
CA ALA A 113 -4.01 -15.00 -1.79
C ALA A 113 -4.58 -16.39 -1.42
N ASP A 114 -4.63 -16.71 -0.13
CA ASP A 114 -5.17 -17.98 0.38
C ASP A 114 -6.68 -18.13 0.20
N HIS A 115 -7.42 -17.01 0.18
CA HIS A 115 -8.89 -17.03 0.11
C HIS A 115 -9.45 -16.75 -1.29
N LEU A 116 -8.63 -16.27 -2.22
CA LEU A 116 -9.00 -16.05 -3.62
C LEU A 116 -8.81 -17.33 -4.44
N PRO A 117 -9.81 -17.79 -5.21
CA PRO A 117 -9.72 -19.06 -5.97
C PRO A 117 -8.63 -19.07 -7.05
N SER A 118 -8.30 -17.91 -7.61
CA SER A 118 -7.35 -17.77 -8.72
C SER A 118 -6.38 -16.63 -8.46
N ALA A 119 -5.66 -16.69 -7.32
CA ALA A 119 -4.66 -15.72 -6.93
C ALA A 119 -3.27 -16.06 -7.49
N ARG A 120 -2.57 -15.04 -7.95
CA ARG A 120 -1.13 -15.03 -8.14
C ARG A 120 -0.52 -14.08 -7.13
N LEU A 121 0.34 -14.59 -6.25
CA LEU A 121 1.01 -13.82 -5.20
C LEU A 121 2.37 -13.32 -5.68
N SER A 122 2.66 -12.03 -5.43
CA SER A 122 3.96 -11.42 -5.66
C SER A 122 4.38 -10.56 -4.46
N ILE A 123 5.55 -10.87 -3.89
CA ILE A 123 6.10 -10.13 -2.75
C ILE A 123 7.47 -9.55 -3.15
N TYR A 124 7.61 -8.24 -2.97
CA TYR A 124 8.80 -7.48 -3.34
C TYR A 124 9.71 -7.31 -2.12
N PRO A 125 10.98 -7.76 -2.21
CA PRO A 125 11.90 -7.74 -1.07
C PRO A 125 12.36 -6.32 -0.74
N ASP A 126 12.76 -6.09 0.52
CA ASP A 126 13.28 -4.80 1.01
C ASP A 126 12.32 -3.64 0.67
N ALA A 127 11.00 -3.88 0.76
CA ALA A 127 9.99 -2.93 0.34
C ALA A 127 8.79 -2.88 1.30
N GLY A 128 8.35 -1.65 1.57
CA GLY A 128 7.13 -1.35 2.31
C GLY A 128 5.93 -1.11 1.40
N HIS A 129 5.02 -0.26 1.85
CA HIS A 129 3.80 0.12 1.14
C HIS A 129 4.05 0.71 -0.26
N GLY A 130 5.18 1.38 -0.44
CA GLY A 130 5.61 1.98 -1.70
C GLY A 130 6.32 1.03 -2.66
N PHE A 131 6.20 -0.30 -2.52
CA PHE A 131 6.91 -1.27 -3.35
C PHE A 131 6.78 -1.01 -4.86
N LEU A 132 5.62 -0.62 -5.33
CA LEU A 132 5.35 -0.32 -6.75
C LEU A 132 6.12 0.91 -7.25
N PHE A 133 6.47 1.82 -6.37
CA PHE A 133 7.30 2.99 -6.68
C PHE A 133 8.79 2.69 -6.56
N GLN A 134 9.15 1.70 -5.75
CA GLN A 134 10.50 1.20 -5.60
C GLN A 134 10.91 0.28 -6.76
N TYR A 135 9.96 -0.51 -7.27
CA TYR A 135 10.13 -1.47 -8.35
C TYR A 135 9.22 -1.17 -9.57
N PRO A 136 9.25 0.07 -10.11
CA PRO A 136 8.26 0.49 -11.11
C PRO A 136 8.36 -0.29 -12.44
N VAL A 137 9.55 -0.71 -12.83
CA VAL A 137 9.78 -1.46 -14.07
C VAL A 137 9.37 -2.92 -13.88
N GLU A 138 9.82 -3.55 -12.81
CA GLU A 138 9.54 -4.95 -12.47
C GLU A 138 8.05 -5.17 -12.26
N PHE A 139 7.41 -4.34 -11.42
CA PHE A 139 5.98 -4.42 -11.16
C PHE A 139 5.15 -4.12 -12.42
N GLY A 140 5.51 -3.08 -13.18
CA GLY A 140 4.83 -2.76 -14.45
C GLY A 140 4.94 -3.90 -15.46
N THR A 141 6.08 -4.55 -15.57
CA THR A 141 6.30 -5.71 -16.43
C THR A 141 5.43 -6.89 -15.98
N GLU A 142 5.40 -7.18 -14.68
CA GLU A 142 4.59 -8.26 -14.12
C GLU A 142 3.09 -8.02 -14.36
N VAL A 143 2.59 -6.79 -14.11
CA VAL A 143 1.19 -6.42 -14.34
C VAL A 143 0.82 -6.60 -15.81
N ASN A 144 1.66 -6.11 -16.75
CA ASN A 144 1.41 -6.25 -18.19
C ASN A 144 1.39 -7.73 -18.62
N ALA A 145 2.31 -8.53 -18.12
CA ALA A 145 2.34 -9.97 -18.39
C ALA A 145 1.12 -10.69 -17.80
N PHE A 146 0.62 -10.25 -16.64
CA PHE A 146 -0.57 -10.80 -16.01
C PHE A 146 -1.84 -10.45 -16.78
N LEU A 147 -1.98 -9.21 -17.22
CA LEU A 147 -3.16 -8.74 -17.96
C LEU A 147 -3.20 -9.21 -19.43
N GLY A 148 -2.06 -9.61 -19.98
CA GLY A 148 -1.94 -10.11 -21.35
C GLY A 148 -2.18 -11.63 -21.51
N GLN A 149 -2.61 -12.33 -20.45
CA GLN A 149 -2.84 -13.79 -20.46
C GLN A 149 -4.22 -14.15 -21.01
#